data_df1f039fd6ff4939af23194f43b116c0
#
_entry.id   df1f039fd6ff4939af23194f43b116c0
#
_cell.length_a   1.000
_cell.length_b   1.000
_cell.length_c   1.000
_cell.angle_alpha   90.00
_cell.angle_beta   90.00
_cell.angle_gamma   90.00
#
_symmetry.space_group_name_H-M   'P 1'
#
loop_
_entity.id
_entity.type
_entity.pdbx_description
1 polymer ?
#
loop_
_entity_poly.entity_id
_entity_poly.type
_entity_poly.pdbx_seq_one_letter_code
_entity_poly.pdbx_strand_id
1 'polypeptide(L)'
;MLSLDLMNQGKLVFAQVIALVHPQQFQRCVSKYPMPRSSRTFSAWDQFLCMVFAQLTFREGLRDIEACLGSQARLLHAMGIRGRVARSNLAYANENRDWRVYFELAQVLMRKARALYSRDRYIEEIDQIVYALDASVVDLCMALFPWARFRRRKSAIKIHAVIDLQGSIPAFVAVTDGKVHDVNALDWIA
;
A
#
# COMPACT_ATOMS: atom_id res chain seq x y z
N MET A 1 13.25 -26.04 -10.47
CA MET A 1 13.01 -25.43 -9.14
C MET A 1 14.29 -24.96 -8.43
N LEU A 2 15.45 -24.89 -9.08
CA LEU A 2 16.76 -24.53 -8.49
C LEU A 2 17.29 -23.14 -8.88
N SER A 3 16.50 -22.33 -9.60
CA SER A 3 16.99 -21.05 -10.17
C SER A 3 16.64 -19.81 -9.34
N LEU A 4 15.72 -19.87 -8.38
CA LEU A 4 15.28 -18.71 -7.59
C LEU A 4 16.19 -18.40 -6.38
N ASP A 5 16.79 -19.42 -5.77
CA ASP A 5 17.63 -19.25 -4.57
C ASP A 5 18.96 -18.54 -4.85
N LEU A 6 19.56 -18.75 -6.02
CA LEU A 6 20.83 -18.12 -6.39
C LEU A 6 20.69 -16.63 -6.78
N MET A 7 19.51 -16.19 -7.24
CA MET A 7 19.28 -14.80 -7.67
C MET A 7 19.15 -13.79 -6.53
N ASN A 8 18.92 -14.23 -5.30
CA ASN A 8 18.65 -13.37 -4.16
C ASN A 8 19.74 -13.32 -3.11
N GLN A 9 20.85 -14.06 -3.29
CA GLN A 9 21.97 -14.04 -2.35
C GLN A 9 22.56 -12.62 -2.24
N GLY A 10 22.68 -12.12 -1.01
CA GLY A 10 23.21 -10.79 -0.70
C GLY A 10 22.24 -9.63 -0.87
N LYS A 11 21.00 -9.85 -1.34
CA LYS A 11 19.98 -8.80 -1.42
C LYS A 11 19.21 -8.67 -0.09
N LEU A 12 18.95 -7.44 0.30
CA LEU A 12 18.09 -7.17 1.46
C LEU A 12 16.69 -7.76 1.22
N VAL A 13 16.07 -8.31 2.28
CA VAL A 13 14.69 -8.82 2.22
C VAL A 13 13.73 -7.74 1.68
N PHE A 14 13.87 -6.50 2.12
CA PHE A 14 13.11 -5.37 1.58
C PHE A 14 13.23 -5.25 0.06
N ALA A 15 14.44 -5.33 -0.48
CA ALA A 15 14.66 -5.24 -1.93
C ALA A 15 14.04 -6.42 -2.69
N GLN A 16 14.00 -7.61 -2.08
CA GLN A 16 13.34 -8.79 -2.66
C GLN A 16 11.82 -8.60 -2.71
N VAL A 17 11.21 -8.08 -1.66
CA VAL A 17 9.77 -7.76 -1.64
C VAL A 17 9.45 -6.69 -2.68
N ILE A 18 10.25 -5.62 -2.75
CA ILE A 18 10.04 -4.55 -3.73
C ILE A 18 10.20 -5.02 -5.18
N ALA A 19 11.02 -6.04 -5.43
CA ALA A 19 11.17 -6.62 -6.78
C ALA A 19 9.87 -7.21 -7.35
N LEU A 20 8.86 -7.51 -6.52
CA LEU A 20 7.52 -7.91 -6.97
C LEU A 20 6.77 -6.77 -7.65
N VAL A 21 7.15 -5.52 -7.37
CA VAL A 21 6.56 -4.32 -7.96
C VAL A 21 7.50 -3.78 -9.03
N HIS A 22 7.12 -3.95 -10.31
CA HIS A 22 7.96 -3.45 -11.39
C HIS A 22 7.89 -1.90 -11.47
N PRO A 23 9.03 -1.17 -11.47
CA PRO A 23 9.03 0.30 -11.48
C PRO A 23 8.23 0.92 -12.63
N GLN A 24 8.25 0.32 -13.82
CA GLN A 24 7.46 0.81 -14.96
C GLN A 24 5.95 0.65 -14.73
N GLN A 25 5.50 -0.39 -14.03
CA GLN A 25 4.09 -0.56 -13.63
C GLN A 25 3.65 0.56 -12.69
N PHE A 26 4.46 0.84 -11.67
CA PHE A 26 4.21 1.96 -10.77
C PHE A 26 4.19 3.30 -11.54
N GLN A 27 5.15 3.52 -12.43
CA GLN A 27 5.20 4.74 -13.23
C GLN A 27 3.95 4.91 -14.12
N ARG A 28 3.38 3.84 -14.65
CA ARG A 28 2.10 3.88 -15.38
C ARG A 28 0.93 4.32 -14.48
N CYS A 29 0.92 3.91 -13.21
CA CYS A 29 -0.08 4.40 -12.25
C CYS A 29 0.14 5.88 -11.95
N VAL A 30 1.38 6.30 -11.76
CA VAL A 30 1.74 7.71 -11.52
C VAL A 30 1.31 8.61 -12.69
N SER A 31 1.52 8.18 -13.93
CA SER A 31 1.24 9.00 -15.13
C SER A 31 -0.26 9.26 -15.37
N LYS A 32 -1.15 8.53 -14.72
CA LYS A 32 -2.60 8.75 -14.81
C LYS A 32 -3.10 9.98 -14.05
N TYR A 33 -2.31 10.47 -13.11
CA TYR A 33 -2.74 11.53 -12.20
C TYR A 33 -1.77 12.70 -12.23
N PRO A 34 -2.28 13.95 -12.13
CA PRO A 34 -1.42 15.12 -12.09
C PRO A 34 -0.53 15.05 -10.84
N MET A 35 0.77 15.23 -11.07
CA MET A 35 1.74 15.31 -9.98
C MET A 35 2.17 16.76 -9.79
N PRO A 36 2.23 17.26 -8.55
CA PRO A 36 2.86 18.54 -8.28
C PRO A 36 4.30 18.45 -8.81
N ARG A 37 4.87 19.59 -9.24
CA ARG A 37 6.25 19.66 -9.73
C ARG A 37 7.14 18.85 -8.78
N SER A 38 7.60 17.71 -9.26
CA SER A 38 8.37 16.80 -8.41
C SER A 38 9.66 17.48 -8.00
N SER A 39 9.95 17.45 -6.72
CA SER A 39 11.31 17.66 -6.26
C SER A 39 12.20 16.68 -7.01
N ARG A 40 13.24 17.18 -7.69
CA ARG A 40 14.22 16.33 -8.39
C ARG A 40 14.89 15.34 -7.43
N THR A 41 14.80 15.61 -6.14
CA THR A 41 15.47 14.87 -5.06
C THR A 41 14.59 13.82 -4.39
N PHE A 42 13.24 13.86 -4.55
CA PHE A 42 12.33 12.94 -3.90
C PHE A 42 11.17 12.56 -4.83
N SER A 43 11.33 11.46 -5.55
CA SER A 43 10.37 10.99 -6.56
C SER A 43 9.14 10.32 -5.91
N ALA A 44 8.12 10.03 -6.72
CA ALA A 44 6.98 9.21 -6.30
C ALA A 44 7.42 7.79 -5.91
N TRP A 45 8.44 7.25 -6.58
CA TRP A 45 9.01 5.96 -6.25
C TRP A 45 9.71 5.98 -4.89
N ASP A 46 10.50 7.03 -4.58
CA ASP A 46 11.12 7.16 -3.25
C ASP A 46 10.06 7.24 -2.14
N GLN A 47 8.96 8.00 -2.36
CA GLN A 47 7.83 8.03 -1.42
C GLN A 47 7.22 6.64 -1.24
N PHE A 48 6.93 5.93 -2.33
CA PHE A 48 6.39 4.56 -2.28
C PHE A 48 7.27 3.65 -1.45
N LEU A 49 8.59 3.63 -1.71
CA LEU A 49 9.54 2.82 -0.96
C LEU A 49 9.56 3.15 0.54
N CYS A 50 9.54 4.45 0.89
CA CYS A 50 9.48 4.89 2.29
C CYS A 50 8.18 4.44 2.97
N MET A 51 7.05 4.53 2.30
CA MET A 51 5.75 4.12 2.86
C MET A 51 5.66 2.60 3.00
N VAL A 52 6.15 1.83 2.02
CA VAL A 52 6.24 0.36 2.14
C VAL A 52 7.17 -0.05 3.27
N PHE A 53 8.34 0.61 3.39
CA PHE A 53 9.25 0.38 4.52
C PHE A 53 8.54 0.62 5.86
N ALA A 54 7.79 1.72 5.97
CA ALA A 54 7.04 2.05 7.16
C ALA A 54 6.03 0.96 7.54
N GLN A 55 5.26 0.48 6.58
CA GLN A 55 4.27 -0.58 6.78
C GLN A 55 4.92 -1.91 7.18
N LEU A 56 5.96 -2.33 6.48
CA LEU A 56 6.64 -3.60 6.74
C LEU A 56 7.43 -3.61 8.06
N THR A 57 7.80 -2.44 8.58
CA THR A 57 8.58 -2.30 9.82
C THR A 57 7.77 -1.66 10.96
N PHE A 58 6.44 -1.52 10.79
CA PHE A 58 5.53 -1.00 11.81
C PHE A 58 5.91 0.39 12.34
N ARG A 59 6.25 1.32 11.42
CA ARG A 59 6.56 2.71 11.80
C ARG A 59 5.28 3.51 11.98
N GLU A 60 5.16 4.21 13.09
CA GLU A 60 3.94 4.93 13.47
C GLU A 60 3.87 6.36 12.94
N GLY A 61 4.99 6.96 12.57
CA GLY A 61 5.01 8.35 12.14
C GLY A 61 6.18 8.73 11.24
N LEU A 62 6.04 9.88 10.56
CA LEU A 62 7.05 10.36 9.61
C LEU A 62 8.41 10.65 10.24
N ARG A 63 8.45 11.01 11.54
CA ARG A 63 9.71 11.22 12.28
C ARG A 63 10.42 9.89 12.53
N ASP A 64 9.66 8.86 12.86
CA ASP A 64 10.19 7.51 13.06
C ASP A 64 10.72 6.92 11.74
N ILE A 65 10.00 7.13 10.64
CA ILE A 65 10.48 6.75 9.31
C ILE A 65 11.80 7.43 8.97
N GLU A 66 11.89 8.77 9.15
CA GLU A 66 13.11 9.54 8.90
C GLU A 66 14.28 9.04 9.76
N ALA A 67 14.05 8.83 11.06
CA ALA A 67 15.08 8.37 12.00
C ALA A 67 15.58 6.95 11.64
N CYS A 68 14.66 6.02 11.37
CA CYS A 68 15.02 4.64 11.01
C CYS A 68 15.76 4.56 9.67
N LEU A 69 15.29 5.25 8.64
CA LEU A 69 15.98 5.29 7.34
C LEU A 69 17.32 6.03 7.47
N GLY A 70 17.39 7.07 8.30
CA GLY A 70 18.62 7.81 8.57
C GLY A 70 19.69 6.98 9.27
N SER A 71 19.30 6.11 10.21
CA SER A 71 20.23 5.17 10.88
C SER A 71 20.78 4.12 9.91
N GLN A 72 20.08 3.85 8.81
CA GLN A 72 20.46 2.88 7.79
C GLN A 72 20.97 3.53 6.49
N ALA A 73 21.54 4.74 6.57
CA ALA A 73 21.94 5.53 5.40
C ALA A 73 22.79 4.76 4.38
N ARG A 74 23.63 3.83 4.82
CA ARG A 74 24.45 2.97 3.95
C ARG A 74 23.64 1.95 3.14
N LEU A 75 22.45 1.59 3.62
CA LEU A 75 21.58 0.59 2.99
C LEU A 75 20.53 1.21 2.06
N LEU A 76 20.31 2.53 2.12
CA LEU A 76 19.27 3.19 1.33
C LEU A 76 19.36 2.86 -0.15
N HIS A 77 20.56 2.90 -0.72
CA HIS A 77 20.78 2.58 -2.13
C HIS A 77 20.40 1.12 -2.44
N ALA A 78 20.77 0.17 -1.57
CA ALA A 78 20.40 -1.23 -1.71
C ALA A 78 18.88 -1.46 -1.52
N MET A 79 18.19 -0.56 -0.82
CA MET A 79 16.73 -0.52 -0.70
C MET A 79 16.05 0.15 -1.92
N GLY A 80 16.82 0.71 -2.86
CA GLY A 80 16.33 1.45 -4.00
C GLY A 80 15.99 2.92 -3.73
N ILE A 81 16.30 3.43 -2.53
CA ILE A 81 16.07 4.82 -2.11
C ILE A 81 17.31 5.66 -2.49
N ARG A 82 17.13 6.68 -3.32
CA ARG A 82 18.25 7.41 -3.97
C ARG A 82 19.04 8.34 -3.06
N GLY A 83 18.53 8.65 -1.88
CA GLY A 83 19.21 9.59 -0.98
C GLY A 83 18.54 9.74 0.37
N ARG A 84 19.02 10.70 1.15
CA ARG A 84 18.46 11.00 2.46
C ARG A 84 16.98 11.34 2.38
N VAL A 85 16.19 10.70 3.21
CA VAL A 85 14.76 10.94 3.36
C VAL A 85 14.55 11.97 4.47
N ALA A 86 13.98 13.13 4.11
CA ALA A 86 13.58 14.13 5.07
C ALA A 86 12.08 14.04 5.36
N ARG A 87 11.69 14.17 6.62
CA ARG A 87 10.29 14.19 7.05
C ARG A 87 9.46 15.22 6.29
N SER A 88 10.02 16.41 6.03
CA SER A 88 9.33 17.46 5.28
C SER A 88 8.98 17.03 3.84
N ASN A 89 9.88 16.29 3.17
CA ASN A 89 9.63 15.76 1.83
C ASN A 89 8.53 14.69 1.84
N LEU A 90 8.54 13.81 2.85
CA LEU A 90 7.48 12.81 3.03
C LEU A 90 6.14 13.46 3.32
N ALA A 91 6.09 14.44 4.24
CA ALA A 91 4.87 15.16 4.58
C ALA A 91 4.29 15.86 3.34
N TYR A 92 5.12 16.66 2.64
CA TYR A 92 4.70 17.34 1.41
C TYR A 92 4.19 16.35 0.35
N ALA A 93 4.89 15.24 0.16
CA ALA A 93 4.49 14.24 -0.82
C ALA A 93 3.16 13.56 -0.45
N ASN A 94 2.94 13.23 0.82
CA ASN A 94 1.70 12.63 1.28
C ASN A 94 0.49 13.59 1.20
N GLU A 95 0.74 14.89 1.39
CA GLU A 95 -0.30 15.91 1.33
C GLU A 95 -0.70 16.25 -0.12
N ASN A 96 0.28 16.30 -1.04
CA ASN A 96 0.09 16.90 -2.36
C ASN A 96 0.02 15.89 -3.51
N ARG A 97 0.37 14.63 -3.30
CA ARG A 97 0.30 13.60 -4.34
C ARG A 97 -1.01 12.83 -4.27
N ASP A 98 -1.52 12.47 -5.43
CA ASP A 98 -2.80 11.78 -5.54
C ASP A 98 -2.70 10.34 -4.98
N TRP A 99 -3.53 10.03 -4.01
CA TRP A 99 -3.60 8.71 -3.39
C TRP A 99 -4.07 7.61 -4.35
N ARG A 100 -4.78 7.96 -5.40
CA ARG A 100 -5.28 7.01 -6.41
C ARG A 100 -4.17 6.28 -7.13
N VAL A 101 -2.95 6.83 -7.15
CA VAL A 101 -1.75 6.12 -7.64
C VAL A 101 -1.57 4.79 -6.90
N TYR A 102 -1.72 4.79 -5.58
CA TYR A 102 -1.58 3.59 -4.75
C TYR A 102 -2.76 2.64 -4.91
N PHE A 103 -3.96 3.18 -5.06
CA PHE A 103 -5.15 2.40 -5.36
C PHE A 103 -4.99 1.62 -6.68
N GLU A 104 -4.57 2.28 -7.75
CA GLU A 104 -4.30 1.66 -9.04
C GLU A 104 -3.22 0.58 -8.95
N LEU A 105 -2.15 0.85 -8.20
CA LEU A 105 -1.10 -0.15 -7.96
C LEU A 105 -1.65 -1.37 -7.22
N ALA A 106 -2.46 -1.16 -6.19
CA ALA A 106 -3.10 -2.25 -5.45
C ALA A 106 -3.96 -3.12 -6.38
N GLN A 107 -4.76 -2.52 -7.28
CA GLN A 107 -5.55 -3.25 -8.27
C GLN A 107 -4.67 -4.11 -9.21
N VAL A 108 -3.52 -3.57 -9.62
CA VAL A 108 -2.56 -4.32 -10.45
C VAL A 108 -1.98 -5.51 -9.69
N LEU A 109 -1.59 -5.30 -8.43
CA LEU A 109 -0.99 -6.35 -7.58
C LEU A 109 -2.01 -7.44 -7.22
N MET A 110 -3.25 -7.07 -6.91
CA MET A 110 -4.33 -8.02 -6.64
C MET A 110 -4.59 -8.94 -7.85
N ARG A 111 -4.66 -8.38 -9.07
CA ARG A 111 -4.80 -9.19 -10.30
C ARG A 111 -3.62 -10.15 -10.51
N LYS A 112 -2.40 -9.69 -10.25
CA LYS A 112 -1.20 -10.55 -10.31
C LYS A 112 -1.26 -11.70 -9.31
N ALA A 113 -1.60 -11.37 -8.08
CA ALA A 113 -1.69 -12.35 -7.01
C ALA A 113 -2.73 -13.43 -7.34
N ARG A 114 -3.93 -13.03 -7.75
CA ARG A 114 -4.98 -13.98 -8.19
C ARG A 114 -4.50 -14.92 -9.29
N ALA A 115 -3.80 -14.39 -10.30
CA ALA A 115 -3.29 -15.22 -11.41
C ALA A 115 -2.24 -16.25 -10.95
N LEU A 116 -1.50 -15.97 -9.87
CA LEU A 116 -0.55 -16.91 -9.28
C LEU A 116 -1.26 -18.00 -8.48
N TYR A 117 -2.25 -17.63 -7.67
CA TYR A 117 -2.96 -18.56 -6.79
C TYR A 117 -4.02 -19.42 -7.53
N SER A 118 -4.57 -18.96 -8.65
CA SER A 118 -5.53 -19.75 -9.45
C SER A 118 -4.95 -21.07 -9.98
N ARG A 119 -3.63 -21.25 -9.88
CA ARG A 119 -2.91 -22.48 -10.27
C ARG A 119 -2.60 -23.40 -9.11
N ASP A 120 -2.79 -22.96 -7.86
CA ASP A 120 -2.53 -23.74 -6.66
C ASP A 120 -3.76 -24.60 -6.34
N ARG A 121 -3.68 -25.89 -6.69
CA ARG A 121 -4.72 -26.90 -6.49
C ARG A 121 -4.93 -27.35 -5.04
N TYR A 122 -4.30 -26.70 -4.06
CA TYR A 122 -4.39 -27.12 -2.65
C TYR A 122 -5.70 -26.77 -1.95
N ILE A 123 -6.69 -26.17 -2.67
CA ILE A 123 -7.98 -25.78 -2.09
C ILE A 123 -9.12 -26.43 -2.89
N GLU A 124 -9.00 -27.72 -3.18
CA GLU A 124 -10.01 -28.48 -3.92
C GLU A 124 -11.26 -28.87 -3.12
N GLU A 125 -11.35 -28.54 -1.82
CA GLU A 125 -12.48 -28.95 -0.98
C GLU A 125 -13.70 -28.03 -1.03
N ILE A 126 -13.58 -26.83 -1.60
CA ILE A 126 -14.69 -25.88 -1.70
C ILE A 126 -14.88 -25.49 -3.16
N ASP A 127 -15.88 -26.06 -3.82
CA ASP A 127 -16.27 -25.74 -5.20
C ASP A 127 -16.82 -24.31 -5.39
N GLN A 128 -17.01 -23.57 -4.29
CA GLN A 128 -17.54 -22.21 -4.30
C GLN A 128 -16.49 -21.19 -3.88
N ILE A 129 -16.45 -20.04 -4.58
CA ILE A 129 -15.63 -18.91 -4.17
C ILE A 129 -16.24 -18.31 -2.90
N VAL A 130 -15.49 -18.36 -1.81
CA VAL A 130 -15.91 -17.79 -0.51
C VAL A 130 -15.15 -16.49 -0.26
N TYR A 131 -15.91 -15.44 0.01
CA TYR A 131 -15.37 -14.14 0.35
C TYR A 131 -15.61 -13.80 1.82
N ALA A 132 -14.59 -13.24 2.49
CA ALA A 132 -14.74 -12.59 3.77
C ALA A 132 -14.78 -11.07 3.58
N LEU A 133 -15.78 -10.42 4.18
CA LEU A 133 -15.84 -8.96 4.27
C LEU A 133 -15.34 -8.54 5.64
N ASP A 134 -14.35 -7.66 5.67
CA ASP A 134 -13.85 -7.02 6.88
C ASP A 134 -13.81 -5.50 6.71
N ALA A 135 -13.94 -4.78 7.81
CA ALA A 135 -13.85 -3.34 7.82
C ALA A 135 -13.02 -2.84 9.01
N SER A 136 -11.96 -2.12 8.67
CA SER A 136 -11.08 -1.48 9.65
C SER A 136 -11.38 0.01 9.75
N VAL A 137 -11.51 0.52 10.98
CA VAL A 137 -11.72 1.94 11.26
C VAL A 137 -10.37 2.60 11.58
N VAL A 138 -10.06 3.68 10.87
CA VAL A 138 -8.87 4.49 11.11
C VAL A 138 -9.29 5.85 11.65
N ASP A 139 -8.93 6.12 12.91
CA ASP A 139 -9.21 7.41 13.55
C ASP A 139 -8.38 8.54 12.90
N LEU A 140 -9.01 9.66 12.62
CA LEU A 140 -8.40 10.83 12.02
C LEU A 140 -8.52 12.05 12.94
N CYS A 141 -7.57 12.97 12.81
CA CYS A 141 -7.65 14.27 13.48
C CYS A 141 -8.81 15.10 12.89
N MET A 142 -9.82 15.42 13.70
CA MET A 142 -11.00 16.14 13.23
C MET A 142 -10.69 17.57 12.73
N ALA A 143 -9.66 18.19 13.26
CA ALA A 143 -9.25 19.53 12.82
C ALA A 143 -8.69 19.53 11.37
N LEU A 144 -8.05 18.43 10.97
CA LEU A 144 -7.47 18.26 9.63
C LEU A 144 -8.44 17.59 8.65
N PHE A 145 -9.36 16.77 9.14
CA PHE A 145 -10.29 15.98 8.32
C PHE A 145 -11.75 16.19 8.73
N PRO A 146 -12.29 17.43 8.63
CA PRO A 146 -13.66 17.73 9.07
C PRO A 146 -14.74 17.04 8.24
N TRP A 147 -14.42 16.63 7.02
CA TRP A 147 -15.33 15.91 6.11
C TRP A 147 -15.56 14.46 6.55
N ALA A 148 -14.60 13.83 7.23
CA ALA A 148 -14.66 12.44 7.68
C ALA A 148 -15.31 12.31 9.07
N ARG A 149 -16.37 13.05 9.38
CA ARG A 149 -17.05 13.01 10.66
C ARG A 149 -17.63 11.62 10.93
N PHE A 150 -17.15 10.99 12.00
CA PHE A 150 -17.65 9.69 12.48
C PHE A 150 -18.59 9.85 13.67
N ARG A 151 -18.19 10.64 14.67
CA ARG A 151 -18.97 10.98 15.87
C ARG A 151 -18.85 12.47 16.17
N ARG A 152 -19.61 12.95 17.16
CA ARG A 152 -19.70 14.38 17.51
C ARG A 152 -18.34 15.09 17.71
N ARG A 153 -17.29 14.32 18.11
CA ARG A 153 -15.92 14.82 18.35
C ARG A 153 -14.81 13.96 17.73
N LYS A 154 -15.15 13.08 16.79
CA LYS A 154 -14.19 12.20 16.14
C LYS A 154 -14.38 12.19 14.62
N SER A 155 -13.30 12.22 13.89
CA SER A 155 -13.25 11.90 12.46
C SER A 155 -12.62 10.53 12.29
N ALA A 156 -13.14 9.74 11.38
CA ALA A 156 -12.59 8.45 11.02
C ALA A 156 -12.93 8.12 9.56
N ILE A 157 -12.05 7.37 8.93
CA ILE A 157 -12.35 6.66 7.70
C ILE A 157 -12.52 5.18 8.00
N LYS A 158 -13.26 4.50 7.14
CA LYS A 158 -13.43 3.07 7.19
C LYS A 158 -12.85 2.45 5.91
N ILE A 159 -12.02 1.44 6.09
CA ILE A 159 -11.45 0.66 4.99
C ILE A 159 -12.22 -0.65 4.94
N HIS A 160 -12.99 -0.85 3.88
CA HIS A 160 -13.70 -2.09 3.62
C HIS A 160 -12.80 -2.96 2.74
N ALA A 161 -12.55 -4.19 3.14
CA ALA A 161 -11.79 -5.15 2.38
C ALA A 161 -12.59 -6.43 2.19
N VAL A 162 -12.67 -6.89 0.96
CA VAL A 162 -13.19 -8.21 0.63
C VAL A 162 -12.01 -9.09 0.30
N ILE A 163 -11.90 -10.18 1.02
CA ILE A 163 -10.78 -11.12 0.91
C ILE A 163 -11.32 -12.41 0.30
N ASP A 164 -10.70 -12.83 -0.77
CA ASP A 164 -10.88 -14.17 -1.32
C ASP A 164 -10.19 -15.18 -0.39
N LEU A 165 -10.99 -16.06 0.22
CA LEU A 165 -10.46 -17.02 1.20
C LEU A 165 -9.62 -18.13 0.55
N GLN A 166 -9.77 -18.37 -0.75
CA GLN A 166 -8.96 -19.38 -1.44
C GLN A 166 -7.47 -19.02 -1.50
N GLY A 167 -7.14 -17.72 -1.53
CA GLY A 167 -5.74 -17.28 -1.57
C GLY A 167 -5.38 -16.27 -0.49
N SER A 168 -6.32 -15.93 0.40
CA SER A 168 -6.19 -14.82 1.35
C SER A 168 -5.80 -13.49 0.67
N ILE A 169 -6.30 -13.29 -0.55
CA ILE A 169 -5.97 -12.14 -1.39
C ILE A 169 -7.13 -11.16 -1.37
N PRO A 170 -6.85 -9.85 -1.16
CA PRO A 170 -7.89 -8.85 -1.31
C PRO A 170 -8.51 -8.90 -2.72
N ALA A 171 -9.83 -9.07 -2.77
CA ALA A 171 -10.62 -9.03 -3.99
C ALA A 171 -11.08 -7.62 -4.31
N PHE A 172 -11.38 -6.85 -3.26
CA PHE A 172 -11.88 -5.49 -3.35
C PHE A 172 -11.43 -4.71 -2.12
N VAL A 173 -11.11 -3.43 -2.30
CA VAL A 173 -10.81 -2.49 -1.20
C VAL A 173 -11.50 -1.17 -1.51
N ALA A 174 -12.25 -0.64 -0.56
CA ALA A 174 -12.84 0.70 -0.63
C ALA A 174 -12.57 1.49 0.65
N VAL A 175 -12.46 2.80 0.52
CA VAL A 175 -12.30 3.73 1.64
C VAL A 175 -13.50 4.65 1.67
N THR A 176 -14.17 4.73 2.84
CA THR A 176 -15.35 5.57 3.05
C THR A 176 -15.17 6.42 4.30
N ASP A 177 -16.11 7.31 4.56
CA ASP A 177 -16.22 7.89 5.89
C ASP A 177 -16.63 6.82 6.92
N GLY A 178 -16.33 7.06 8.18
CA GLY A 178 -16.58 6.08 9.24
C GLY A 178 -18.06 5.73 9.50
N LYS A 179 -19.01 6.42 8.86
CA LYS A 179 -20.45 6.22 9.05
C LYS A 179 -21.04 5.11 8.20
N VAL A 180 -20.37 4.77 7.09
CA VAL A 180 -20.87 3.75 6.17
C VAL A 180 -20.88 2.38 6.87
N HIS A 181 -22.03 1.72 6.84
CA HIS A 181 -22.17 0.37 7.38
C HIS A 181 -21.56 -0.65 6.40
N ASP A 182 -20.99 -1.72 6.96
CA ASP A 182 -20.28 -2.76 6.18
C ASP A 182 -21.19 -3.47 5.20
N VAL A 183 -22.47 -3.63 5.54
CA VAL A 183 -23.49 -4.22 4.65
C VAL A 183 -23.65 -3.40 3.36
N ASN A 184 -23.53 -2.08 3.42
CA ASN A 184 -23.64 -1.24 2.23
C ASN A 184 -22.44 -1.40 1.30
N ALA A 185 -21.31 -1.91 1.80
CA ALA A 185 -20.15 -2.19 0.98
C ALA A 185 -20.36 -3.42 0.08
N LEU A 186 -21.30 -4.30 0.42
CA LEU A 186 -21.66 -5.45 -0.42
C LEU A 186 -22.28 -5.03 -1.74
N ASP A 187 -23.05 -3.95 -1.77
CA ASP A 187 -23.69 -3.40 -2.97
C ASP A 187 -22.68 -2.93 -4.04
N TRP A 188 -21.43 -2.73 -3.65
CA TRP A 188 -20.35 -2.29 -4.57
C TRP A 188 -19.56 -3.45 -5.17
N ILE A 189 -19.82 -4.67 -4.71
CA ILE A 189 -19.11 -5.89 -5.09
C ILE A 189 -19.91 -6.71 -6.11
N ALA A 190 -21.24 -6.44 -6.21
CA ALA A 190 -22.18 -7.14 -7.08
C ALA A 190 -22.00 -6.80 -8.57
#